data_dc5ce1bc7653f4e323f25bcb08aa39e5
#
_entry.id   dc5ce1bc7653f4e323f25bcb08aa39e5
#
_cell.length_a   1.000
_cell.length_b   1.000
_cell.length_c   1.000
_cell.angle_alpha   90.00
_cell.angle_beta   90.00
_cell.angle_gamma   90.00
#
_symmetry.space_group_name_H-M   'P 1'
#
loop_
_entity.id
_entity.type
_entity.pdbx_description
1 polymer ?
#
loop_
_entity_poly.entity_id
_entity_poly.type
_entity_poly.pdbx_seq_one_letter_code
_entity_poly.pdbx_strand_id
1 'polypeptide(L)'
;MRILCWILVAWLVSSCDINRLLTSTGDVPGGPVATKLAFTSQPAEAEAGGAITPAVEVAVLDGAGNPLAAFDGLVTVALDRNPGGATLSGTMSVAAVHGVATFQDLRLDRAGSGYTLAARAGNTLPPVESDSFVVVPGSAVTLAFTGQPSNALPGETIQPPVRVTAFDALGNVATGYTGDVDLVIFDDGSLTMNAVLSGHTTVAAAKGVAIFADLSIDQPGRGYTLAAAFGAGDLIAKSASFNIGVP
;
A
#
# COMPACT_ATOMS: atom_id res chain seq x y z
N MET A 1 1.51 78.76 -56.39
CA MET A 1 0.26 78.36 -55.75
C MET A 1 0.38 76.92 -55.36
N ARG A 2 0.36 76.66 -54.06
CA ARG A 2 0.78 75.36 -53.39
C ARG A 2 -0.39 74.44 -53.40
N ILE A 3 -0.16 73.15 -53.78
CA ILE A 3 -1.10 72.08 -53.61
C ILE A 3 -0.42 71.05 -52.68
N LEU A 4 -1.01 70.87 -51.47
CA LEU A 4 -0.62 69.90 -50.50
C LEU A 4 -1.21 68.54 -50.89
N CYS A 5 -0.33 67.52 -51.00
CA CYS A 5 -0.71 66.11 -51.17
C CYS A 5 -0.74 65.45 -49.80
N TRP A 6 -1.90 64.95 -49.34
CA TRP A 6 -2.07 64.18 -48.13
C TRP A 6 -1.90 62.69 -48.48
N ILE A 7 -0.91 62.08 -47.90
CA ILE A 7 -0.70 60.61 -47.95
C ILE A 7 -1.42 60.03 -46.77
N LEU A 8 -2.47 59.20 -47.01
CA LEU A 8 -3.18 58.41 -46.06
C LEU A 8 -2.36 57.13 -45.86
N VAL A 9 -1.72 56.98 -44.67
CA VAL A 9 -1.11 55.71 -44.24
C VAL A 9 -2.20 54.90 -43.58
N ALA A 10 -2.67 53.84 -44.26
CA ALA A 10 -3.55 52.87 -43.69
C ALA A 10 -2.72 51.91 -42.81
N TRP A 11 -2.91 51.93 -41.48
CA TRP A 11 -2.42 50.95 -40.55
C TRP A 11 -3.29 49.71 -40.68
N LEU A 12 -2.74 48.65 -41.25
CA LEU A 12 -3.27 47.28 -41.08
C LEU A 12 -2.93 46.85 -39.67
N VAL A 13 -3.92 46.88 -38.78
CA VAL A 13 -3.85 46.19 -37.49
C VAL A 13 -4.06 44.73 -37.81
N SER A 14 -2.96 43.97 -37.89
CA SER A 14 -3.00 42.52 -37.86
C SER A 14 -3.52 42.11 -36.50
N SER A 15 -4.74 41.58 -36.45
CA SER A 15 -5.28 40.96 -35.26
C SER A 15 -4.37 39.80 -34.84
N CYS A 16 -3.62 40.03 -33.79
CA CYS A 16 -2.86 39.01 -33.13
C CYS A 16 -3.87 38.06 -32.49
N ASP A 17 -4.00 36.90 -33.04
CA ASP A 17 -4.88 35.84 -32.55
C ASP A 17 -4.35 35.34 -31.18
N ILE A 18 -4.91 35.90 -30.09
CA ILE A 18 -4.57 35.60 -28.71
C ILE A 18 -4.97 34.14 -28.34
N ASN A 19 -5.71 33.47 -29.21
CA ASN A 19 -6.17 32.08 -28.96
C ASN A 19 -5.11 31.01 -29.21
N ARG A 20 -3.87 31.39 -29.57
CA ARG A 20 -2.77 30.46 -29.88
C ARG A 20 -1.85 30.21 -28.70
N LEU A 21 -2.14 30.78 -27.53
CA LEU A 21 -1.25 30.70 -26.35
C LEU A 21 -1.70 29.73 -25.26
N LEU A 22 -2.73 28.90 -25.47
CA LEU A 22 -3.29 28.00 -24.44
C LEU A 22 -3.41 26.52 -24.84
N THR A 23 -2.70 26.11 -25.87
CA THR A 23 -2.45 24.66 -26.08
C THR A 23 -0.98 24.42 -25.94
N SER A 24 -0.53 24.08 -24.71
CA SER A 24 0.82 23.58 -24.47
C SER A 24 0.89 22.11 -24.93
N THR A 25 0.66 21.91 -26.22
CA THR A 25 1.14 20.76 -26.95
C THR A 25 2.21 21.28 -27.86
N GLY A 26 3.46 20.91 -27.60
CA GLY A 26 4.61 21.26 -28.44
C GLY A 26 4.53 20.66 -29.85
N ASP A 27 3.45 20.99 -30.58
CA ASP A 27 3.31 20.68 -31.98
C ASP A 27 4.13 21.67 -32.81
N VAL A 28 5.37 21.31 -33.08
CA VAL A 28 6.12 21.86 -34.19
C VAL A 28 5.45 21.31 -35.45
N PRO A 29 4.92 22.14 -36.37
CA PRO A 29 4.30 21.65 -37.62
C PRO A 29 5.31 20.77 -38.39
N GLY A 30 5.05 19.43 -38.45
CA GLY A 30 5.90 18.47 -39.12
C GLY A 30 6.90 17.72 -38.25
N GLY A 31 6.93 17.97 -36.90
CA GLY A 31 7.71 17.18 -35.95
C GLY A 31 7.01 15.88 -35.50
N PRO A 32 7.74 14.97 -34.82
CA PRO A 32 7.13 13.77 -34.25
C PRO A 32 6.06 14.14 -33.24
N VAL A 33 4.91 13.47 -33.28
CA VAL A 33 3.76 13.69 -32.39
C VAL A 33 3.60 12.54 -31.43
N ALA A 34 3.08 12.82 -30.22
CA ALA A 34 2.78 11.80 -29.23
C ALA A 34 1.68 10.86 -29.75
N THR A 35 1.92 9.55 -29.72
CA THR A 35 0.98 8.52 -30.21
C THR A 35 0.53 7.55 -29.13
N LYS A 36 1.37 7.23 -28.15
CA LYS A 36 1.06 6.29 -27.07
C LYS A 36 1.93 6.53 -25.84
N LEU A 37 1.52 5.91 -24.74
CA LEU A 37 2.31 5.78 -23.51
C LEU A 37 2.86 4.38 -23.39
N ALA A 38 3.99 4.23 -22.67
CA ALA A 38 4.51 2.95 -22.27
C ALA A 38 5.25 3.06 -20.93
N PHE A 39 5.09 2.05 -20.06
CA PHE A 39 5.99 1.88 -18.92
C PHE A 39 7.34 1.40 -19.42
N THR A 40 8.39 2.18 -19.21
CA THR A 40 9.78 1.83 -19.54
C THR A 40 10.52 1.23 -18.35
N SER A 41 10.08 1.55 -17.14
CA SER A 41 10.45 0.87 -15.91
C SER A 41 9.15 0.44 -15.21
N GLN A 42 8.94 -0.87 -15.14
CA GLN A 42 7.74 -1.45 -14.52
C GLN A 42 7.83 -1.40 -12.99
N PRO A 43 6.69 -1.27 -12.27
CA PRO A 43 6.69 -1.46 -10.83
C PRO A 43 7.14 -2.89 -10.48
N ALA A 44 8.07 -3.00 -9.53
CA ALA A 44 8.53 -4.28 -9.01
C ALA A 44 7.91 -4.57 -7.63
N GLU A 45 8.29 -5.71 -7.01
CA GLU A 45 7.91 -6.01 -5.64
C GLU A 45 8.34 -4.88 -4.71
N ALA A 46 7.45 -4.47 -3.80
CA ALA A 46 7.71 -3.44 -2.82
C ALA A 46 7.23 -3.88 -1.43
N GLU A 47 7.81 -3.33 -0.36
CA GLU A 47 7.29 -3.47 0.99
C GLU A 47 6.17 -2.44 1.23
N ALA A 48 5.13 -2.82 1.96
CA ALA A 48 4.04 -1.91 2.33
C ALA A 48 4.59 -0.66 3.05
N GLY A 49 4.24 0.53 2.54
CA GLY A 49 4.78 1.82 2.99
C GLY A 49 6.18 2.16 2.47
N GLY A 50 6.89 1.22 1.86
CA GLY A 50 8.15 1.46 1.17
C GLY A 50 7.94 2.06 -0.22
N ALA A 51 8.95 2.75 -0.75
CA ALA A 51 8.91 3.22 -2.13
C ALA A 51 9.08 2.03 -3.09
N ILE A 52 8.30 2.05 -4.19
CA ILE A 52 8.48 1.08 -5.28
C ILE A 52 9.86 1.32 -5.91
N THR A 53 10.70 0.29 -5.94
CA THR A 53 12.06 0.34 -6.50
C THR A 53 12.29 -0.82 -7.47
N PRO A 54 12.89 -0.57 -8.66
CA PRO A 54 13.35 0.73 -9.18
C PRO A 54 12.20 1.73 -9.35
N ALA A 55 12.54 3.02 -9.52
CA ALA A 55 11.55 4.06 -9.81
C ALA A 55 10.72 3.67 -11.04
N VAL A 56 9.42 3.92 -10.98
CA VAL A 56 8.51 3.67 -12.10
C VAL A 56 8.72 4.76 -13.15
N GLU A 57 8.88 4.37 -14.41
CA GLU A 57 9.05 5.31 -15.52
C GLU A 57 7.98 5.09 -16.59
N VAL A 58 7.44 6.19 -17.07
CA VAL A 58 6.46 6.21 -18.17
C VAL A 58 6.97 7.12 -19.28
N ALA A 59 7.13 6.56 -20.47
CA ALA A 59 7.49 7.32 -21.65
C ALA A 59 6.27 7.69 -22.49
N VAL A 60 6.27 8.90 -23.02
CA VAL A 60 5.39 9.35 -24.08
C VAL A 60 6.13 9.11 -25.41
N LEU A 61 5.56 8.26 -26.26
CA LEU A 61 6.21 7.77 -27.46
C LEU A 61 5.64 8.40 -28.72
N ASP A 62 6.49 8.56 -29.72
CA ASP A 62 6.13 8.91 -31.09
C ASP A 62 5.62 7.71 -31.92
N GLY A 63 5.26 7.92 -33.17
CA GLY A 63 4.81 6.86 -34.09
C GLY A 63 5.86 5.80 -34.43
N ALA A 64 7.15 6.10 -34.22
CA ALA A 64 8.25 5.14 -34.38
C ALA A 64 8.56 4.35 -33.10
N GLY A 65 7.93 4.73 -31.96
CA GLY A 65 8.11 4.08 -30.67
C GLY A 65 9.28 4.63 -29.85
N ASN A 66 9.82 5.79 -30.21
CA ASN A 66 10.87 6.45 -29.45
C ASN A 66 10.24 7.46 -28.46
N PRO A 67 10.89 7.72 -27.30
CA PRO A 67 10.48 8.78 -26.40
C PRO A 67 10.44 10.14 -27.13
N LEU A 68 9.33 10.84 -27.01
CA LEU A 68 9.13 12.14 -27.63
C LEU A 68 9.85 13.21 -26.83
N ALA A 69 11.10 13.49 -27.19
CA ALA A 69 12.00 14.38 -26.42
C ALA A 69 11.47 15.81 -26.24
N ALA A 70 10.57 16.28 -27.11
CA ALA A 70 9.94 17.58 -27.01
C ALA A 70 8.73 17.61 -26.03
N PHE A 71 8.29 16.46 -25.51
CA PHE A 71 7.18 16.39 -24.55
C PHE A 71 7.69 16.66 -23.13
N ASP A 72 7.16 17.71 -22.52
CA ASP A 72 7.44 18.16 -21.14
C ASP A 72 6.16 18.24 -20.27
N GLY A 73 5.04 17.74 -20.81
CA GLY A 73 3.75 17.75 -20.14
C GLY A 73 3.67 16.83 -18.93
N LEU A 74 2.59 16.97 -18.15
CA LEU A 74 2.34 16.13 -16.98
C LEU A 74 1.92 14.71 -17.39
N VAL A 75 2.54 13.73 -16.77
CA VAL A 75 2.11 12.34 -16.73
C VAL A 75 1.59 12.04 -15.33
N THR A 76 0.43 11.39 -15.24
CA THR A 76 -0.18 11.00 -13.97
C THR A 76 -0.29 9.49 -13.89
N VAL A 77 -0.11 8.95 -12.67
CA VAL A 77 -0.33 7.54 -12.36
C VAL A 77 -1.38 7.37 -11.28
N ALA A 78 -2.13 6.30 -11.36
CA ALA A 78 -3.13 5.90 -10.36
C ALA A 78 -3.13 4.38 -10.24
N LEU A 79 -3.65 3.84 -9.13
CA LEU A 79 -3.96 2.42 -9.05
C LEU A 79 -5.09 2.09 -10.02
N ASP A 80 -4.90 1.01 -10.79
CA ASP A 80 -5.94 0.42 -11.65
C ASP A 80 -6.53 -0.80 -10.96
N ARG A 81 -5.77 -1.90 -10.85
CA ARG A 81 -6.17 -3.06 -10.05
C ARG A 81 -5.70 -2.90 -8.62
N ASN A 82 -6.64 -3.02 -7.69
CA ASN A 82 -6.42 -2.82 -6.26
C ASN A 82 -7.05 -3.95 -5.42
N PRO A 83 -6.54 -5.18 -5.49
CA PRO A 83 -7.16 -6.32 -4.81
C PRO A 83 -7.08 -6.24 -3.29
N GLY A 84 -6.07 -5.56 -2.72
CA GLY A 84 -5.89 -5.39 -1.27
C GLY A 84 -6.60 -4.16 -0.69
N GLY A 85 -7.25 -3.33 -1.50
CA GLY A 85 -7.83 -2.06 -1.04
C GLY A 85 -6.77 -1.08 -0.55
N ALA A 86 -5.58 -1.07 -1.18
CA ALA A 86 -4.47 -0.19 -0.84
C ALA A 86 -4.72 1.26 -1.25
N THR A 87 -4.03 2.18 -0.57
CA THR A 87 -3.93 3.58 -0.96
C THR A 87 -2.58 3.81 -1.64
N LEU A 88 -2.60 4.36 -2.87
CA LEU A 88 -1.40 4.85 -3.53
C LEU A 88 -1.05 6.24 -2.97
N SER A 89 0.18 6.44 -2.60
CA SER A 89 0.73 7.70 -2.10
C SER A 89 2.08 8.02 -2.76
N GLY A 90 2.59 9.22 -2.53
CA GLY A 90 3.76 9.75 -3.18
C GLY A 90 3.40 10.76 -4.28
N THR A 91 4.34 11.07 -5.15
CA THR A 91 4.16 12.02 -6.25
C THR A 91 3.52 11.34 -7.45
N MET A 92 2.18 11.41 -7.54
CA MET A 92 1.40 10.74 -8.59
C MET A 92 1.31 11.53 -9.90
N SER A 93 1.89 12.73 -9.98
CA SER A 93 1.88 13.56 -11.19
C SER A 93 3.25 14.20 -11.37
N VAL A 94 3.91 13.90 -12.48
CA VAL A 94 5.30 14.32 -12.76
C VAL A 94 5.36 14.88 -14.17
N ALA A 95 6.05 16.01 -14.34
CA ALA A 95 6.37 16.53 -15.67
C ALA A 95 7.42 15.62 -16.34
N ALA A 96 7.19 15.29 -17.61
CA ALA A 96 8.16 14.51 -18.37
C ALA A 96 9.41 15.34 -18.66
N VAL A 97 10.55 14.68 -18.65
CA VAL A 97 11.84 15.23 -19.09
C VAL A 97 12.29 14.40 -20.29
N HIS A 98 12.44 15.08 -21.43
CA HIS A 98 12.75 14.40 -22.72
C HIS A 98 11.78 13.25 -23.04
N GLY A 99 10.49 13.46 -22.73
CA GLY A 99 9.44 12.49 -22.99
C GLY A 99 9.29 11.38 -21.96
N VAL A 100 10.03 11.39 -20.86
CA VAL A 100 9.97 10.36 -19.79
C VAL A 100 9.61 11.00 -18.45
N ALA A 101 8.60 10.48 -17.79
CA ALA A 101 8.24 10.84 -16.42
C ALA A 101 8.71 9.75 -15.45
N THR A 102 9.49 10.14 -14.42
CA THR A 102 10.06 9.23 -13.42
C THR A 102 9.41 9.45 -12.07
N PHE A 103 8.77 8.40 -11.52
CA PHE A 103 8.07 8.39 -10.24
C PHE A 103 8.95 7.69 -9.20
N GLN A 104 9.55 8.43 -8.28
CA GLN A 104 10.59 7.93 -7.37
C GLN A 104 10.08 7.51 -5.99
N ASP A 105 8.86 7.92 -5.61
CA ASP A 105 8.36 7.84 -4.25
C ASP A 105 6.97 7.21 -4.13
N LEU A 106 6.50 6.51 -5.17
CA LEU A 106 5.22 5.81 -5.13
C LEU A 106 5.24 4.70 -4.07
N ARG A 107 4.18 4.62 -3.27
CA ARG A 107 4.04 3.68 -2.15
C ARG A 107 2.62 3.16 -2.05
N LEU A 108 2.48 1.92 -1.58
CA LEU A 108 1.19 1.33 -1.22
C LEU A 108 1.23 0.94 0.27
N ASP A 109 0.12 1.14 0.98
CA ASP A 109 -0.01 0.86 2.41
C ASP A 109 -0.46 -0.58 2.73
N ARG A 110 -0.98 -1.33 1.73
CA ARG A 110 -1.51 -2.67 1.94
C ARG A 110 -0.76 -3.73 1.17
N ALA A 111 -0.38 -4.79 1.88
CA ALA A 111 0.20 -5.99 1.28
C ALA A 111 -0.84 -6.74 0.43
N GLY A 112 -0.39 -7.31 -0.68
CA GLY A 112 -1.22 -8.05 -1.62
C GLY A 112 -0.52 -8.32 -2.93
N SER A 113 -1.15 -9.09 -3.79
CA SER A 113 -0.62 -9.46 -5.12
C SER A 113 -1.59 -9.08 -6.23
N GLY A 114 -1.06 -8.74 -7.40
CA GLY A 114 -1.86 -8.39 -8.58
C GLY A 114 -2.26 -6.92 -8.64
N TYR A 115 -1.53 -6.03 -7.98
CA TYR A 115 -1.67 -4.58 -8.16
C TYR A 115 -1.20 -4.18 -9.55
N THR A 116 -1.86 -3.22 -10.18
CA THR A 116 -1.40 -2.55 -11.40
C THR A 116 -1.55 -1.05 -11.29
N LEU A 117 -0.74 -0.32 -12.06
CA LEU A 117 -0.84 1.13 -12.22
C LEU A 117 -1.40 1.46 -13.60
N ALA A 118 -2.22 2.50 -13.68
CA ALA A 118 -2.58 3.11 -14.94
C ALA A 118 -1.90 4.48 -15.09
N ALA A 119 -1.26 4.73 -16.24
CA ALA A 119 -0.66 6.02 -16.55
C ALA A 119 -1.45 6.77 -17.62
N ARG A 120 -1.50 8.11 -17.49
CA ARG A 120 -2.18 9.04 -18.40
C ARG A 120 -1.31 10.25 -18.66
N ALA A 121 -1.38 10.78 -19.88
CA ALA A 121 -0.80 12.08 -20.26
C ALA A 121 -1.80 12.86 -21.10
N GLY A 122 -2.31 13.96 -20.54
CA GLY A 122 -3.39 14.72 -21.17
C GLY A 122 -4.66 13.90 -21.38
N ASN A 123 -5.50 14.33 -22.33
CA ASN A 123 -6.78 13.69 -22.64
C ASN A 123 -6.82 13.03 -24.03
N THR A 124 -5.74 13.13 -24.79
CA THR A 124 -5.70 12.67 -26.19
C THR A 124 -5.08 11.29 -26.37
N LEU A 125 -4.22 10.89 -25.42
CA LEU A 125 -3.59 9.58 -25.45
C LEU A 125 -4.41 8.56 -24.64
N PRO A 126 -4.56 7.31 -25.12
CA PRO A 126 -5.15 6.25 -24.34
C PRO A 126 -4.26 5.97 -23.10
N PRO A 127 -4.88 5.64 -21.96
CA PRO A 127 -4.12 5.20 -20.78
C PRO A 127 -3.38 3.90 -21.07
N VAL A 128 -2.28 3.67 -20.36
CA VAL A 128 -1.54 2.41 -20.37
C VAL A 128 -1.51 1.80 -18.98
N GLU A 129 -1.67 0.47 -18.90
CA GLU A 129 -1.59 -0.33 -17.67
C GLU A 129 -0.17 -0.90 -17.51
N SER A 130 0.33 -0.95 -16.28
CA SER A 130 1.59 -1.62 -15.96
C SER A 130 1.43 -3.14 -15.90
N ASP A 131 2.56 -3.85 -15.84
CA ASP A 131 2.57 -5.23 -15.39
C ASP A 131 2.07 -5.31 -13.94
N SER A 132 1.56 -6.48 -13.56
CA SER A 132 1.12 -6.71 -12.19
C SER A 132 2.32 -6.90 -11.27
N PHE A 133 2.22 -6.35 -10.04
CA PHE A 133 3.26 -6.46 -9.02
C PHE A 133 2.71 -6.86 -7.66
N VAL A 134 3.61 -7.14 -6.73
CA VAL A 134 3.31 -7.61 -5.37
C VAL A 134 3.78 -6.54 -4.37
N VAL A 135 2.97 -6.34 -3.34
CA VAL A 135 3.37 -5.59 -2.14
C VAL A 135 3.42 -6.59 -0.99
N VAL A 136 4.62 -6.77 -0.41
CA VAL A 136 4.83 -7.64 0.75
C VAL A 136 4.63 -6.85 2.04
N PRO A 137 4.16 -7.49 3.14
CA PRO A 137 4.07 -6.81 4.42
C PRO A 137 5.46 -6.50 4.97
N GLY A 138 5.54 -5.47 5.81
CA GLY A 138 6.73 -5.15 6.57
C GLY A 138 7.00 -6.15 7.71
N SER A 139 8.08 -5.89 8.47
CA SER A 139 8.42 -6.66 9.65
C SER A 139 7.35 -6.59 10.73
N ALA A 140 7.17 -7.69 11.48
CA ALA A 140 6.23 -7.73 12.61
C ALA A 140 6.64 -6.75 13.71
N VAL A 141 5.68 -5.92 14.16
CA VAL A 141 5.89 -4.95 15.25
C VAL A 141 4.83 -5.06 16.35
N THR A 142 3.70 -5.72 16.09
CA THR A 142 2.64 -5.92 17.09
C THR A 142 1.96 -7.27 16.92
N LEU A 143 1.31 -7.72 17.99
CA LEU A 143 0.48 -8.93 18.03
C LEU A 143 -0.98 -8.55 18.29
N ALA A 144 -1.90 -9.37 17.82
CA ALA A 144 -3.30 -9.30 18.21
C ALA A 144 -3.92 -10.69 18.29
N PHE A 145 -4.85 -10.88 19.23
CA PHE A 145 -5.68 -12.09 19.28
C PHE A 145 -6.73 -12.01 18.16
N THR A 146 -6.56 -12.83 17.13
CA THR A 146 -7.51 -12.96 16.00
C THR A 146 -8.45 -14.16 16.19
N GLY A 147 -8.14 -15.07 17.11
CA GLY A 147 -9.02 -16.08 17.67
C GLY A 147 -8.98 -15.95 19.19
N GLN A 148 -10.07 -15.45 19.77
CA GLN A 148 -10.17 -15.20 21.21
C GLN A 148 -10.36 -16.51 21.99
N PRO A 149 -9.82 -16.62 23.24
CA PRO A 149 -10.18 -17.71 24.13
C PRO A 149 -11.67 -17.66 24.46
N SER A 150 -12.28 -18.83 24.61
CA SER A 150 -13.66 -18.97 25.03
C SER A 150 -13.76 -19.61 26.44
N ASN A 151 -14.96 -19.60 27.02
CA ASN A 151 -15.22 -20.29 28.28
C ASN A 151 -14.98 -21.81 28.13
N ALA A 152 -14.40 -22.42 29.18
CA ALA A 152 -14.12 -23.86 29.26
C ALA A 152 -14.35 -24.38 30.66
N LEU A 153 -14.29 -25.71 30.87
CA LEU A 153 -14.24 -26.31 32.21
C LEU A 153 -12.79 -26.38 32.70
N PRO A 154 -12.56 -26.43 34.03
CA PRO A 154 -11.21 -26.60 34.56
C PRO A 154 -10.49 -27.82 33.98
N GLY A 155 -9.29 -27.65 33.46
CA GLY A 155 -8.50 -28.69 32.81
C GLY A 155 -8.96 -29.08 31.40
N GLU A 156 -10.09 -28.62 30.93
CA GLU A 156 -10.58 -28.84 29.56
C GLU A 156 -9.88 -27.90 28.57
N THR A 157 -9.66 -28.39 27.35
CA THR A 157 -9.05 -27.60 26.29
C THR A 157 -9.97 -26.46 25.86
N ILE A 158 -9.44 -25.24 25.81
CA ILE A 158 -10.13 -24.04 25.30
C ILE A 158 -10.37 -24.20 23.79
N GLN A 159 -11.64 -24.18 23.39
CA GLN A 159 -12.06 -24.32 21.99
C GLN A 159 -12.96 -23.15 21.55
N PRO A 160 -12.86 -22.65 20.31
CA PRO A 160 -11.88 -23.03 19.27
C PRO A 160 -10.45 -22.65 19.65
N PRO A 161 -9.42 -23.15 18.93
CA PRO A 161 -8.02 -22.80 19.19
C PRO A 161 -7.78 -21.31 19.24
N VAL A 162 -7.03 -20.85 20.24
CA VAL A 162 -6.62 -19.46 20.35
C VAL A 162 -5.65 -19.10 19.23
N ARG A 163 -5.83 -17.96 18.60
CA ARG A 163 -4.98 -17.50 17.50
C ARG A 163 -4.41 -16.14 17.82
N VAL A 164 -3.11 -15.99 17.65
CA VAL A 164 -2.41 -14.73 17.75
C VAL A 164 -1.74 -14.44 16.42
N THR A 165 -1.98 -13.25 15.89
CA THR A 165 -1.46 -12.82 14.58
C THR A 165 -0.50 -11.66 14.78
N ALA A 166 0.64 -11.74 14.09
CA ALA A 166 1.64 -10.69 14.03
C ALA A 166 1.32 -9.71 12.88
N PHE A 167 1.42 -8.44 13.16
CA PHE A 167 1.15 -7.36 12.20
C PHE A 167 2.36 -6.44 12.05
N ASP A 168 2.52 -5.87 10.85
CA ASP A 168 3.45 -4.79 10.59
C ASP A 168 2.93 -3.43 11.12
N ALA A 169 3.72 -2.37 10.93
CA ALA A 169 3.38 -1.01 11.38
C ALA A 169 2.14 -0.41 10.68
N LEU A 170 1.74 -0.97 9.53
CA LEU A 170 0.58 -0.52 8.75
C LEU A 170 -0.66 -1.42 8.97
N GLY A 171 -0.55 -2.43 9.83
CA GLY A 171 -1.63 -3.35 10.14
C GLY A 171 -1.81 -4.47 9.10
N ASN A 172 -0.83 -4.73 8.25
CA ASN A 172 -0.82 -5.92 7.41
C ASN A 172 -0.35 -7.12 8.23
N VAL A 173 -0.89 -8.32 7.95
CA VAL A 173 -0.37 -9.54 8.54
C VAL A 173 1.08 -9.72 8.11
N ALA A 174 2.00 -9.76 9.07
CA ALA A 174 3.42 -9.91 8.82
C ALA A 174 3.75 -11.37 8.44
N THR A 175 3.41 -11.75 7.21
CA THR A 175 3.50 -13.15 6.73
C THR A 175 4.92 -13.71 6.70
N GLY A 176 5.93 -12.85 6.77
CA GLY A 176 7.33 -13.23 6.92
C GLY A 176 7.72 -13.60 8.35
N TYR A 177 6.87 -13.33 9.36
CA TYR A 177 7.18 -13.66 10.75
C TYR A 177 6.97 -15.16 11.02
N THR A 178 8.02 -15.81 11.51
CA THR A 178 8.06 -17.26 11.86
C THR A 178 8.60 -17.51 13.26
N GLY A 179 8.82 -16.43 14.04
CA GLY A 179 9.32 -16.54 15.41
C GLY A 179 8.27 -17.07 16.37
N ASP A 180 8.73 -17.36 17.59
CA ASP A 180 7.86 -17.85 18.67
C ASP A 180 6.93 -16.73 19.16
N VAL A 181 5.72 -17.15 19.52
CA VAL A 181 4.74 -16.35 20.26
C VAL A 181 4.48 -17.08 21.59
N ASP A 182 4.64 -16.36 22.70
CA ASP A 182 4.41 -16.86 24.04
C ASP A 182 3.08 -16.34 24.59
N LEU A 183 2.34 -17.20 25.27
CA LEU A 183 1.12 -16.88 26.00
C LEU A 183 1.29 -17.10 27.49
N VAL A 184 0.78 -16.15 28.28
CA VAL A 184 0.67 -16.25 29.74
C VAL A 184 -0.72 -15.83 30.21
N ILE A 185 -1.12 -16.27 31.40
CA ILE A 185 -2.27 -15.65 32.10
C ILE A 185 -1.86 -14.22 32.46
N PHE A 186 -2.65 -13.25 32.04
CA PHE A 186 -2.45 -11.83 32.41
C PHE A 186 -3.30 -11.45 33.61
N ASP A 187 -4.63 -11.68 33.56
CA ASP A 187 -5.50 -11.57 34.71
C ASP A 187 -5.88 -12.98 35.16
N ASP A 188 -5.53 -13.33 36.37
CA ASP A 188 -5.94 -14.59 37.00
C ASP A 188 -7.33 -14.39 37.65
N GLY A 189 -8.33 -14.99 37.00
CA GLY A 189 -9.72 -14.93 37.46
C GLY A 189 -10.08 -15.90 38.60
N SER A 190 -9.11 -16.70 39.10
CA SER A 190 -9.35 -17.64 40.18
C SER A 190 -9.41 -16.95 41.56
N LEU A 191 -10.07 -17.59 42.49
CA LEU A 191 -10.13 -17.11 43.89
C LEU A 191 -8.79 -17.16 44.62
N THR A 192 -7.91 -18.03 44.15
CA THR A 192 -6.63 -18.36 44.82
C THR A 192 -5.44 -17.62 44.18
N MET A 193 -5.64 -16.99 43.03
CA MET A 193 -4.62 -16.25 42.27
C MET A 193 -3.39 -17.13 41.93
N ASN A 194 -3.62 -18.41 41.69
CA ASN A 194 -2.57 -19.39 41.37
C ASN A 194 -2.95 -20.37 40.24
N ALA A 195 -3.81 -19.91 39.33
CA ALA A 195 -4.19 -20.67 38.15
C ALA A 195 -2.98 -20.94 37.24
N VAL A 196 -2.93 -22.13 36.66
CA VAL A 196 -1.87 -22.56 35.77
C VAL A 196 -2.42 -22.68 34.35
N LEU A 197 -1.78 -22.01 33.40
CA LEU A 197 -1.99 -22.22 31.96
C LEU A 197 -1.16 -23.42 31.52
N SER A 198 -1.80 -24.44 30.97
CA SER A 198 -1.21 -25.66 30.46
C SER A 198 -1.40 -25.82 28.97
N GLY A 199 -0.68 -26.76 28.35
CA GLY A 199 -0.61 -26.95 26.90
C GLY A 199 0.64 -26.33 26.30
N HIS A 200 0.67 -26.19 24.98
CA HIS A 200 1.77 -25.48 24.29
C HIS A 200 1.55 -23.97 24.42
N THR A 201 2.20 -23.36 25.41
CA THR A 201 2.11 -21.91 25.66
C THR A 201 3.10 -21.09 24.82
N THR A 202 4.05 -21.75 24.14
CA THR A 202 4.97 -21.18 23.16
C THR A 202 4.76 -21.89 21.83
N VAL A 203 4.44 -21.11 20.78
CA VAL A 203 4.16 -21.64 19.44
C VAL A 203 4.83 -20.78 18.40
N ALA A 204 5.61 -21.40 17.51
CA ALA A 204 6.18 -20.71 16.35
C ALA A 204 5.08 -20.28 15.36
N ALA A 205 5.12 -19.03 14.92
CA ALA A 205 4.17 -18.53 13.94
C ALA A 205 4.42 -19.13 12.55
N ALA A 206 3.35 -19.47 11.86
CA ALA A 206 3.38 -19.82 10.44
C ALA A 206 2.70 -18.72 9.65
N LYS A 207 3.44 -18.06 8.75
CA LYS A 207 2.96 -16.91 7.97
C LYS A 207 2.31 -15.82 8.87
N GLY A 208 2.98 -15.52 9.98
CA GLY A 208 2.55 -14.49 10.92
C GLY A 208 1.44 -14.92 11.89
N VAL A 209 1.01 -16.19 11.91
CA VAL A 209 -0.08 -16.67 12.77
C VAL A 209 0.41 -17.80 13.65
N ALA A 210 0.32 -17.66 14.99
CA ALA A 210 0.51 -18.72 15.97
C ALA A 210 -0.86 -19.27 16.38
N ILE A 211 -1.02 -20.61 16.39
CA ILE A 211 -2.27 -21.31 16.72
C ILE A 211 -2.02 -22.19 17.94
N PHE A 212 -2.72 -21.90 19.02
CA PHE A 212 -2.65 -22.61 20.29
C PHE A 212 -3.86 -23.53 20.40
N ALA A 213 -3.64 -24.83 20.20
CA ALA A 213 -4.73 -25.79 20.00
C ALA A 213 -5.10 -26.59 21.26
N ASP A 214 -4.28 -26.54 22.31
CA ASP A 214 -4.37 -27.43 23.50
C ASP A 214 -4.28 -26.70 24.83
N LEU A 215 -4.54 -25.38 24.83
CA LEU A 215 -4.52 -24.58 26.06
C LEU A 215 -5.62 -24.99 27.01
N SER A 216 -5.30 -25.09 28.31
CA SER A 216 -6.26 -25.30 29.38
C SER A 216 -5.83 -24.56 30.64
N ILE A 217 -6.80 -24.27 31.53
CA ILE A 217 -6.55 -23.63 32.83
C ILE A 217 -7.16 -24.55 33.92
N ASP A 218 -6.41 -24.81 34.96
CA ASP A 218 -6.75 -25.79 36.00
C ASP A 218 -7.76 -25.29 37.06
N GLN A 219 -7.88 -23.97 37.27
CA GLN A 219 -8.69 -23.39 38.33
C GLN A 219 -9.98 -22.74 37.79
N PRO A 220 -11.14 -22.97 38.46
CA PRO A 220 -12.36 -22.23 38.10
C PRO A 220 -12.25 -20.77 38.50
N GLY A 221 -12.80 -19.89 37.66
CA GLY A 221 -12.75 -18.47 37.89
C GLY A 221 -13.45 -17.64 36.81
N ARG A 222 -13.55 -16.34 37.02
CA ARG A 222 -14.19 -15.39 36.10
C ARG A 222 -13.23 -14.28 35.70
N GLY A 223 -13.32 -13.88 34.43
CA GLY A 223 -12.57 -12.74 33.94
C GLY A 223 -11.09 -13.03 33.67
N TYR A 224 -10.72 -14.28 33.38
CA TYR A 224 -9.38 -14.59 32.89
C TYR A 224 -9.07 -13.83 31.62
N THR A 225 -7.84 -13.39 31.48
CA THR A 225 -7.31 -12.90 30.22
C THR A 225 -5.94 -13.50 29.96
N LEU A 226 -5.60 -13.67 28.70
CA LEU A 226 -4.27 -14.05 28.26
C LEU A 226 -3.52 -12.83 27.71
N ALA A 227 -2.20 -12.85 27.86
CA ALA A 227 -1.33 -11.92 27.17
C ALA A 227 -0.37 -12.65 26.25
N ALA A 228 -0.03 -12.02 25.13
CA ALA A 228 0.89 -12.53 24.12
C ALA A 228 2.14 -11.65 24.03
N ALA A 229 3.29 -12.32 23.79
CA ALA A 229 4.58 -11.68 23.56
C ALA A 229 5.27 -12.28 22.33
N PHE A 230 6.24 -11.56 21.76
CA PHE A 230 7.20 -12.10 20.80
C PHE A 230 8.31 -12.83 21.55
N GLY A 231 8.26 -14.18 21.59
CA GLY A 231 9.17 -14.97 22.38
C GLY A 231 9.20 -14.49 23.85
N ALA A 232 10.34 -14.56 24.51
CA ALA A 232 10.53 -14.09 25.89
C ALA A 232 10.54 -12.56 26.07
N GLY A 233 9.87 -11.82 25.16
CA GLY A 233 9.81 -10.36 25.18
C GLY A 233 8.71 -9.79 26.07
N ASP A 234 8.52 -8.46 25.97
CA ASP A 234 7.45 -7.77 26.68
C ASP A 234 6.06 -8.18 26.16
N LEU A 235 5.06 -8.16 27.05
CA LEU A 235 3.66 -8.45 26.71
C LEU A 235 3.12 -7.35 25.79
N ILE A 236 2.64 -7.74 24.60
CA ILE A 236 2.24 -6.79 23.56
C ILE A 236 0.73 -6.77 23.34
N ALA A 237 0.06 -7.93 23.49
CA ALA A 237 -1.37 -8.06 23.23
C ALA A 237 -2.08 -8.73 24.39
N LYS A 238 -3.33 -8.33 24.64
CA LYS A 238 -4.21 -8.91 25.64
C LYS A 238 -5.48 -9.44 24.98
N SER A 239 -5.95 -10.61 25.44
CA SER A 239 -7.20 -11.21 24.97
C SER A 239 -8.44 -10.51 25.54
N ALA A 240 -9.59 -10.81 24.97
CA ALA A 240 -10.86 -10.63 25.65
C ALA A 240 -10.93 -11.50 26.91
N SER A 241 -11.77 -11.12 27.88
CA SER A 241 -11.99 -11.90 29.09
C SER A 241 -12.87 -13.13 28.83
N PHE A 242 -12.60 -14.21 29.55
CA PHE A 242 -13.34 -15.47 29.52
C PHE A 242 -13.44 -16.10 30.91
N ASN A 243 -14.22 -17.16 31.04
CA ASN A 243 -14.43 -17.81 32.32
C ASN A 243 -14.06 -19.31 32.26
N ILE A 244 -13.63 -19.84 33.38
CA ILE A 244 -13.37 -21.27 33.56
C ILE A 244 -14.33 -21.84 34.59
N GLY A 245 -15.13 -22.86 34.18
CA GLY A 245 -16.02 -23.61 35.08
C GLY A 245 -17.20 -22.85 35.69
N VAL A 246 -17.44 -21.58 35.22
CA VAL A 246 -18.56 -20.76 35.68
C VAL A 246 -19.38 -20.30 34.50
N PRO A 247 -20.69 -20.53 34.44
CA PRO A 247 -21.57 -20.09 33.38
C PRO A 247 -21.69 -18.56 33.29
#